data_bad9a2b506c47cc5c6e89fb5afd84531
#
_entry.id   bad9a2b506c47cc5c6e89fb5afd84531
#
_cell.length_a   1.000
_cell.length_b   1.000
_cell.length_c   1.000
_cell.angle_alpha   90.00
_cell.angle_beta   90.00
_cell.angle_gamma   90.00
#
_symmetry.space_group_name_H-M   'P 1'
#
loop_
_entity.id
_entity.type
_entity.pdbx_description
1 polymer ?
#
loop_
_entity_poly.entity_id
_entity_poly.type
_entity_poly.pdbx_seq_one_letter_code
_entity_poly.pdbx_strand_id
1 'polypeptide(L)'
;TRKESSAASDVYKRQVKDLFATEGEHTQAASHILDGFRPRYESTVTANLWADGAVMLGKLNMDEFAMGSSNETSHYGPVVNPWRAEGSNRNLVPGGSSGGSAAAVAAHLCAGATATDTGGSIRQPAAFTGTVGIKPTYGRCSRWGTVAFASSLDQAGPIARDVRDAAILLKSMASVDDKDTTSVDRTVPDYEASVGRSVKGMRIGIPREYRVDGMPEEIEALWQQLSLIHI
;
A
#
# COMPACT_ATOMS: atom_id res chain seq x y z
N THR A 1 -22.88 -19.92 0.63
CA THR A 1 -22.09 -20.26 1.85
C THR A 1 -20.59 -20.39 1.56
N ARG A 2 -20.18 -20.97 0.40
CA ARG A 2 -18.75 -21.06 0.04
C ARG A 2 -18.10 -19.71 -0.32
N LYS A 3 -18.84 -18.74 -0.86
CA LYS A 3 -18.34 -17.41 -1.18
C LYS A 3 -18.07 -16.56 0.08
N GLU A 4 -18.94 -16.66 1.07
CA GLU A 4 -18.78 -15.92 2.33
C GLU A 4 -17.63 -16.46 3.17
N SER A 5 -17.40 -17.77 3.18
CA SER A 5 -16.28 -18.36 3.91
C SER A 5 -14.92 -18.05 3.27
N SER A 6 -14.85 -17.92 1.93
CA SER A 6 -13.62 -17.51 1.25
C SER A 6 -13.30 -16.04 1.47
N ALA A 7 -14.31 -15.15 1.40
CA ALA A 7 -14.11 -13.73 1.67
C ALA A 7 -13.68 -13.49 3.13
N ALA A 8 -14.30 -14.16 4.09
CA ALA A 8 -13.91 -14.07 5.49
C ALA A 8 -12.48 -14.59 5.72
N SER A 9 -12.09 -15.71 5.10
CA SER A 9 -10.73 -16.24 5.21
C SER A 9 -9.68 -15.33 4.56
N ASP A 10 -10.05 -14.64 3.49
CA ASP A 10 -9.16 -13.71 2.80
C ASP A 10 -8.97 -12.40 3.57
N VAL A 11 -9.97 -11.93 4.31
CA VAL A 11 -9.86 -10.75 5.18
C VAL A 11 -8.86 -10.96 6.32
N TYR A 12 -8.65 -12.20 6.79
CA TYR A 12 -7.79 -12.52 7.92
C TYR A 12 -6.31 -12.76 7.57
N LYS A 13 -5.95 -12.91 6.30
CA LYS A 13 -4.57 -13.21 5.86
C LYS A 13 -3.91 -11.95 5.32
N ARG A 14 -3.09 -11.29 6.15
CA ARG A 14 -2.43 -10.03 5.79
C ARG A 14 -0.95 -10.04 6.08
N GLN A 15 -0.23 -9.22 5.33
CA GLN A 15 1.20 -9.01 5.52
C GLN A 15 1.49 -7.54 5.80
N VAL A 16 2.54 -7.30 6.58
CA VAL A 16 2.87 -5.99 7.13
C VAL A 16 4.18 -5.50 6.55
N LYS A 17 4.18 -4.35 5.88
CA LYS A 17 5.42 -3.68 5.43
C LYS A 17 6.35 -3.46 6.62
N ASP A 18 7.62 -3.76 6.45
CA ASP A 18 8.58 -3.92 7.56
C ASP A 18 8.91 -2.63 8.34
N LEU A 19 8.37 -1.49 7.95
CA LEU A 19 8.50 -0.24 8.71
C LEU A 19 7.41 -0.04 9.79
N PHE A 20 6.33 -0.83 9.79
CA PHE A 20 5.33 -0.75 10.86
C PHE A 20 5.79 -1.51 12.07
N ALA A 21 5.88 -0.83 13.21
CA ALA A 21 6.15 -1.46 14.49
C ALA A 21 5.08 -2.52 14.77
N THR A 22 5.53 -3.75 14.95
CA THR A 22 4.70 -4.90 15.31
C THR A 22 5.27 -5.48 16.59
N GLU A 23 4.49 -5.44 17.65
CA GLU A 23 4.98 -5.78 18.99
C GLU A 23 5.57 -7.19 19.04
N GLY A 24 6.80 -7.30 19.54
CA GLY A 24 7.52 -8.56 19.67
C GLY A 24 8.09 -9.14 18.38
N GLU A 25 7.76 -8.58 17.21
CA GLU A 25 8.25 -9.04 15.91
C GLU A 25 9.34 -8.10 15.35
N HIS A 26 10.22 -8.65 14.52
CA HIS A 26 11.26 -7.85 13.88
C HIS A 26 10.64 -6.71 13.06
N THR A 27 11.13 -5.50 13.28
CA THR A 27 10.72 -4.29 12.53
C THR A 27 11.98 -3.55 12.14
N GLN A 28 12.46 -3.77 10.93
CA GLN A 28 13.82 -3.44 10.53
C GLN A 28 13.88 -2.39 9.42
N ALA A 29 12.73 -2.02 8.84
CA ALA A 29 12.64 -1.08 7.71
C ALA A 29 13.63 -1.41 6.57
N ALA A 30 13.86 -2.72 6.33
CA ALA A 30 14.83 -3.27 5.37
C ALA A 30 16.27 -2.79 5.56
N SER A 31 16.66 -2.40 6.78
CA SER A 31 17.97 -1.86 7.12
C SER A 31 18.72 -2.73 8.11
N HIS A 32 20.02 -2.87 7.90
CA HIS A 32 20.92 -3.49 8.88
C HIS A 32 21.08 -2.64 10.16
N ILE A 33 20.81 -1.34 10.11
CA ILE A 33 20.85 -0.44 11.28
C ILE A 33 19.85 -0.90 12.36
N LEU A 34 18.69 -1.43 11.95
CA LEU A 34 17.65 -1.92 12.85
C LEU A 34 17.65 -3.45 12.98
N ASP A 35 18.74 -4.12 12.59
CA ASP A 35 18.84 -5.58 12.69
C ASP A 35 18.63 -6.04 14.14
N GLY A 36 17.73 -7.00 14.30
CA GLY A 36 17.32 -7.53 15.61
C GLY A 36 16.37 -6.63 16.41
N PHE A 37 15.98 -5.46 15.92
CA PHE A 37 15.04 -4.60 16.63
C PHE A 37 13.65 -5.22 16.67
N ARG A 38 13.13 -5.35 17.91
CA ARG A 38 11.76 -5.80 18.20
C ARG A 38 11.08 -4.74 19.06
N PRO A 39 10.10 -4.00 18.52
CA PRO A 39 9.38 -2.98 19.27
C PRO A 39 8.59 -3.61 20.43
N ARG A 40 8.48 -2.85 21.52
CA ARG A 40 7.63 -3.18 22.68
C ARG A 40 6.27 -2.49 22.59
N TYR A 41 5.88 -2.08 21.43
CA TYR A 41 4.64 -1.39 21.14
C TYR A 41 4.19 -1.72 19.73
N GLU A 42 2.89 -1.59 19.52
CA GLU A 42 2.23 -1.80 18.23
C GLU A 42 2.01 -0.49 17.51
N SER A 43 2.17 -0.45 16.19
CA SER A 43 1.72 0.71 15.40
C SER A 43 0.20 0.78 15.42
N THR A 44 -0.35 2.00 15.39
CA THR A 44 -1.82 2.17 15.40
C THR A 44 -2.47 1.48 14.22
N VAL A 45 -1.84 1.52 13.05
CA VAL A 45 -2.34 0.87 11.83
C VAL A 45 -2.46 -0.65 12.01
N THR A 46 -1.44 -1.28 12.57
CA THR A 46 -1.46 -2.73 12.79
C THR A 46 -2.37 -3.11 13.96
N ALA A 47 -2.39 -2.32 15.04
CA ALA A 47 -3.32 -2.51 16.15
C ALA A 47 -4.79 -2.51 15.69
N ASN A 48 -5.18 -1.58 14.82
CA ASN A 48 -6.51 -1.51 14.26
C ASN A 48 -6.83 -2.77 13.42
N LEU A 49 -5.87 -3.23 12.62
CA LEU A 49 -6.04 -4.45 11.83
C LEU A 49 -6.23 -5.68 12.72
N TRP A 50 -5.49 -5.78 13.83
CA TRP A 50 -5.63 -6.89 14.78
C TRP A 50 -6.97 -6.83 15.51
N ALA A 51 -7.43 -5.64 15.88
CA ALA A 51 -8.74 -5.45 16.50
C ALA A 51 -9.89 -5.91 15.58
N ASP A 52 -9.74 -5.75 14.26
CA ASP A 52 -10.68 -6.25 13.24
C ASP A 52 -10.45 -7.72 12.87
N GLY A 53 -9.60 -8.45 13.62
CA GLY A 53 -9.39 -9.88 13.46
C GLY A 53 -8.42 -10.28 12.34
N ALA A 54 -7.58 -9.37 11.87
CA ALA A 54 -6.55 -9.70 10.89
C ALA A 54 -5.46 -10.61 11.49
N VAL A 55 -4.95 -11.53 10.67
CA VAL A 55 -3.85 -12.44 11.04
C VAL A 55 -2.64 -12.11 10.18
N MET A 56 -1.52 -11.81 10.84
CA MET A 56 -0.25 -11.55 10.16
C MET A 56 0.37 -12.87 9.68
N LEU A 57 0.75 -12.90 8.39
CA LEU A 57 1.53 -14.01 7.82
C LEU A 57 3.04 -13.75 7.86
N GLY A 58 3.44 -12.48 7.94
CA GLY A 58 4.84 -12.09 8.00
C GLY A 58 5.08 -10.61 7.72
N LYS A 59 6.34 -10.22 7.79
CA LYS A 59 6.83 -8.88 7.45
C LYS A 59 7.29 -8.86 6.00
N LEU A 60 7.07 -7.73 5.33
CA LEU A 60 7.32 -7.58 3.90
C LEU A 60 8.51 -6.67 3.65
N ASN A 61 9.37 -7.11 2.75
CA ASN A 61 10.52 -6.36 2.29
C ASN A 61 10.12 -5.03 1.63
N MET A 62 11.03 -4.08 1.63
CA MET A 62 10.82 -2.71 1.16
C MET A 62 12.15 -2.08 0.78
N ASP A 63 12.17 -0.93 0.13
CA ASP A 63 13.38 -0.12 0.06
C ASP A 63 13.80 0.34 1.46
N GLU A 64 15.09 0.38 1.73
CA GLU A 64 15.66 0.75 3.02
C GLU A 64 15.10 2.11 3.50
N PHE A 65 14.54 2.14 4.71
CA PHE A 65 13.86 3.30 5.31
C PHE A 65 12.80 3.96 4.42
N ALA A 66 12.19 3.21 3.51
CA ALA A 66 11.24 3.70 2.51
C ALA A 66 11.86 4.71 1.50
N MET A 67 13.17 4.79 1.41
CA MET A 67 13.92 5.72 0.56
C MET A 67 14.31 5.04 -0.76
N GLY A 68 13.33 4.72 -1.59
CA GLY A 68 13.54 4.12 -2.90
C GLY A 68 12.24 3.94 -3.66
N SER A 69 12.37 3.52 -4.92
CA SER A 69 11.24 3.36 -5.84
C SER A 69 11.28 2.07 -6.67
N SER A 70 12.22 1.16 -6.35
CA SER A 70 12.40 -0.10 -7.10
C SER A 70 12.44 -1.34 -6.23
N ASN A 71 12.62 -1.18 -4.93
CA ASN A 71 12.87 -2.22 -3.93
C ASN A 71 14.19 -2.97 -4.16
N GLU A 72 15.19 -2.24 -4.66
CA GLU A 72 16.56 -2.75 -4.85
C GLU A 72 17.50 -2.34 -3.72
N THR A 73 17.12 -1.31 -2.92
CA THR A 73 17.97 -0.75 -1.86
C THR A 73 17.89 -1.50 -0.54
N SER A 74 17.06 -2.54 -0.44
CA SER A 74 16.94 -3.36 0.77
C SER A 74 18.24 -4.04 1.14
N HIS A 75 18.62 -3.98 2.42
CA HIS A 75 19.72 -4.77 2.96
C HIS A 75 19.52 -6.29 2.75
N TYR A 76 18.28 -6.75 2.71
CA TYR A 76 17.92 -8.17 2.56
C TYR A 76 17.79 -8.61 1.09
N GLY A 77 18.20 -7.76 0.16
CA GLY A 77 18.17 -8.01 -1.28
C GLY A 77 16.89 -7.51 -1.95
N PRO A 78 16.89 -7.50 -3.29
CA PRO A 78 15.81 -6.94 -4.09
C PRO A 78 14.56 -7.85 -4.05
N VAL A 79 13.40 -7.21 -4.20
CA VAL A 79 12.15 -7.93 -4.48
C VAL A 79 11.96 -8.06 -5.99
N VAL A 80 11.52 -9.22 -6.43
CA VAL A 80 11.23 -9.49 -7.84
C VAL A 80 9.73 -9.35 -8.09
N ASN A 81 9.39 -8.63 -9.15
CA ASN A 81 8.01 -8.54 -9.64
C ASN A 81 7.53 -9.92 -10.10
N PRO A 82 6.36 -10.42 -9.67
CA PRO A 82 5.83 -11.69 -10.14
C PRO A 82 5.51 -11.70 -11.65
N TRP A 83 5.30 -10.53 -12.26
CA TRP A 83 5.09 -10.40 -13.69
C TRP A 83 6.40 -10.40 -14.46
N ARG A 84 6.38 -11.00 -15.65
CA ARG A 84 7.49 -11.00 -16.58
C ARG A 84 6.99 -10.66 -17.98
N ALA A 85 7.82 -10.00 -18.79
CA ALA A 85 7.53 -9.85 -20.20
C ALA A 85 7.57 -11.21 -20.89
N GLU A 86 6.67 -11.44 -21.83
CA GLU A 86 6.62 -12.67 -22.62
C GLU A 86 7.96 -12.91 -23.34
N GLY A 87 8.46 -14.14 -23.27
CA GLY A 87 9.75 -14.52 -23.86
C GLY A 87 10.98 -13.96 -23.15
N SER A 88 10.85 -13.28 -22.01
CA SER A 88 11.96 -12.70 -21.27
C SER A 88 12.23 -13.47 -19.96
N ASN A 89 13.52 -13.72 -19.71
CA ASN A 89 13.99 -14.25 -18.42
C ASN A 89 14.44 -13.13 -17.44
N ARG A 90 14.27 -11.86 -17.81
CA ARG A 90 14.67 -10.73 -16.95
C ARG A 90 13.73 -10.61 -15.77
N ASN A 91 14.30 -10.46 -14.58
CA ASN A 91 13.55 -10.05 -13.42
C ASN A 91 13.20 -8.56 -13.55
N LEU A 92 11.96 -8.24 -13.28
CA LEU A 92 11.46 -6.85 -13.24
C LEU A 92 11.36 -6.38 -11.79
N VAL A 93 11.53 -5.09 -11.57
CA VAL A 93 11.30 -4.48 -10.27
C VAL A 93 9.80 -4.37 -10.00
N PRO A 94 9.35 -4.56 -8.75
CA PRO A 94 7.94 -4.41 -8.40
C PRO A 94 7.53 -2.95 -8.18
N GLY A 95 8.51 -2.02 -8.29
CA GLY A 95 8.38 -0.67 -7.76
C GLY A 95 8.65 -0.62 -6.25
N GLY A 96 8.62 0.56 -5.67
CA GLY A 96 8.92 0.78 -4.26
C GLY A 96 8.40 2.14 -3.74
N SER A 97 8.55 2.33 -2.47
CA SER A 97 9.26 1.48 -1.48
C SER A 97 8.45 0.27 -0.98
N SER A 98 7.15 0.15 -1.27
CA SER A 98 6.32 -0.97 -0.82
C SER A 98 6.33 -2.14 -1.82
N GLY A 99 7.50 -2.45 -2.40
CA GLY A 99 7.63 -3.47 -3.45
C GLY A 99 7.29 -4.87 -2.95
N GLY A 100 7.70 -5.24 -1.74
CA GLY A 100 7.34 -6.53 -1.14
C GLY A 100 5.84 -6.66 -0.90
N SER A 101 5.17 -5.57 -0.47
CA SER A 101 3.71 -5.55 -0.29
C SER A 101 2.98 -5.78 -1.61
N ALA A 102 3.37 -5.06 -2.64
CA ALA A 102 2.76 -5.17 -3.96
C ALA A 102 3.02 -6.53 -4.62
N ALA A 103 4.27 -7.01 -4.55
CA ALA A 103 4.64 -8.31 -5.11
C ALA A 103 3.90 -9.48 -4.42
N ALA A 104 3.77 -9.43 -3.08
CA ALA A 104 3.07 -10.47 -2.33
C ALA A 104 1.57 -10.54 -2.69
N VAL A 105 0.91 -9.39 -2.83
CA VAL A 105 -0.50 -9.31 -3.24
C VAL A 105 -0.67 -9.79 -4.69
N ALA A 106 0.19 -9.34 -5.60
CA ALA A 106 0.15 -9.74 -7.01
C ALA A 106 0.41 -11.25 -7.20
N ALA A 107 1.30 -11.81 -6.38
CA ALA A 107 1.59 -13.25 -6.39
C ALA A 107 0.54 -14.10 -5.63
N HIS A 108 -0.54 -13.51 -5.14
CA HIS A 108 -1.59 -14.19 -4.35
C HIS A 108 -1.09 -14.85 -3.05
N LEU A 109 -0.01 -14.35 -2.48
CA LEU A 109 0.52 -14.85 -1.20
C LEU A 109 -0.29 -14.35 0.00
N CYS A 110 -1.05 -13.26 -0.17
CA CYS A 110 -1.96 -12.70 0.82
C CYS A 110 -3.15 -12.01 0.16
N ALA A 111 -4.21 -11.76 0.92
CA ALA A 111 -5.38 -11.04 0.44
C ALA A 111 -5.11 -9.54 0.29
N GLY A 112 -4.27 -8.99 1.17
CA GLY A 112 -3.86 -7.61 1.13
C GLY A 112 -2.67 -7.34 2.04
N ALA A 113 -2.08 -6.18 1.92
CA ALA A 113 -0.89 -5.78 2.65
C ALA A 113 -0.96 -4.31 3.07
N THR A 114 -0.28 -3.99 4.18
CA THR A 114 -0.02 -2.60 4.54
C THR A 114 1.11 -2.03 3.70
N ALA A 115 1.05 -0.75 3.45
CA ALA A 115 2.06 -0.01 2.68
C ALA A 115 2.13 1.44 3.17
N THR A 116 3.15 2.18 2.75
CA THR A 116 3.26 3.61 2.97
C THR A 116 3.57 4.34 1.68
N ASP A 117 3.14 5.59 1.59
CA ASP A 117 3.37 6.46 0.44
C ASP A 117 3.76 7.85 0.92
N THR A 118 4.93 8.29 0.52
CA THR A 118 5.47 9.62 0.73
C THR A 118 5.50 10.39 -0.58
N GLY A 119 6.02 9.78 -1.63
CA GLY A 119 6.12 10.34 -2.97
C GLY A 119 5.70 9.36 -4.07
N GLY A 120 4.94 8.30 -3.74
CA GLY A 120 4.51 7.29 -4.70
C GLY A 120 4.59 5.85 -4.19
N SER A 121 5.09 5.62 -2.97
CA SER A 121 5.48 4.28 -2.50
C SER A 121 4.34 3.29 -2.22
N ILE A 122 3.08 3.67 -2.41
CA ILE A 122 1.92 2.78 -2.58
C ILE A 122 1.53 2.71 -4.05
N ARG A 123 1.33 3.87 -4.66
CA ARG A 123 0.74 4.02 -6.00
C ARG A 123 1.62 3.43 -7.08
N GLN A 124 2.91 3.68 -7.04
CA GLN A 124 3.86 3.20 -8.04
C GLN A 124 4.02 1.67 -8.01
N PRO A 125 4.32 1.02 -6.87
CA PRO A 125 4.42 -0.44 -6.86
C PRO A 125 3.08 -1.11 -7.17
N ALA A 126 1.94 -0.53 -6.80
CA ALA A 126 0.64 -1.04 -7.21
C ALA A 126 0.47 -1.00 -8.73
N ALA A 127 0.85 0.10 -9.39
CA ALA A 127 0.82 0.22 -10.84
C ALA A 127 1.74 -0.79 -11.53
N PHE A 128 2.96 -1.00 -11.02
CA PHE A 128 3.94 -1.93 -11.62
C PHE A 128 3.57 -3.39 -11.47
N THR A 129 2.75 -3.73 -10.47
CA THR A 129 2.36 -5.11 -10.18
C THR A 129 0.91 -5.43 -10.56
N GLY A 130 0.16 -4.46 -11.12
CA GLY A 130 -1.24 -4.65 -11.50
C GLY A 130 -2.16 -4.87 -10.30
N THR A 131 -1.85 -4.26 -9.16
CA THR A 131 -2.66 -4.30 -7.94
C THR A 131 -3.32 -2.95 -7.67
N VAL A 132 -4.20 -2.88 -6.68
CA VAL A 132 -4.86 -1.64 -6.25
C VAL A 132 -4.18 -1.12 -4.98
N GLY A 133 -3.60 0.07 -5.07
CA GLY A 133 -3.01 0.77 -3.94
C GLY A 133 -3.74 2.08 -3.66
N ILE A 134 -4.12 2.33 -2.40
CA ILE A 134 -4.78 3.57 -2.02
C ILE A 134 -3.87 4.36 -1.06
N LYS A 135 -3.42 5.54 -1.51
CA LYS A 135 -2.86 6.55 -0.61
C LYS A 135 -4.00 7.45 -0.14
N PRO A 136 -4.46 7.33 1.11
CA PRO A 136 -5.50 8.20 1.60
C PRO A 136 -5.00 9.64 1.79
N THR A 137 -5.89 10.54 2.11
CA THR A 137 -5.56 11.91 2.51
C THR A 137 -4.67 11.88 3.75
N TYR A 138 -3.72 12.83 3.81
CA TYR A 138 -2.81 12.97 4.95
C TYR A 138 -3.58 13.10 6.27
N GLY A 139 -3.11 12.40 7.31
CA GLY A 139 -3.75 12.36 8.62
C GLY A 139 -4.93 11.40 8.73
N ARG A 140 -5.29 10.64 7.67
CA ARG A 140 -6.38 9.66 7.74
C ARG A 140 -5.97 8.38 8.49
N CYS A 141 -4.74 7.92 8.31
CA CYS A 141 -4.13 6.84 9.08
C CYS A 141 -3.05 7.44 9.98
N SER A 142 -2.98 6.99 11.22
CA SER A 142 -1.94 7.42 12.16
C SER A 142 -0.54 7.02 11.67
N ARG A 143 0.45 7.87 11.96
CA ARG A 143 1.87 7.60 11.75
C ARG A 143 2.55 6.98 12.98
N TRP A 144 1.82 6.84 14.09
CA TRP A 144 2.37 6.22 15.29
C TRP A 144 2.84 4.80 15.02
N GLY A 145 4.10 4.54 15.37
CA GLY A 145 4.74 3.25 15.11
C GLY A 145 5.13 3.00 13.66
N THR A 146 5.12 4.03 12.81
CA THR A 146 5.61 3.98 11.44
C THR A 146 6.99 4.63 11.38
N VAL A 147 8.00 3.92 10.87
CA VAL A 147 9.32 4.53 10.63
C VAL A 147 9.17 5.60 9.57
N ALA A 148 9.57 6.83 9.92
CA ALA A 148 9.37 8.00 9.07
C ALA A 148 10.39 8.07 7.92
N PHE A 149 9.94 8.55 6.76
CA PHE A 149 10.79 9.06 5.69
C PHE A 149 10.70 10.58 5.63
N ALA A 150 9.53 11.12 5.34
CA ALA A 150 9.26 12.56 5.36
C ALA A 150 7.92 12.80 6.08
N SER A 151 7.99 13.09 7.36
CA SER A 151 6.86 13.09 8.28
C SER A 151 5.67 13.95 7.83
N SER A 152 5.91 15.01 7.07
CA SER A 152 4.87 15.89 6.52
C SER A 152 4.16 15.33 5.29
N LEU A 153 4.61 14.21 4.75
CA LEU A 153 4.10 13.58 3.54
C LEU A 153 3.72 12.12 3.74
N ASP A 154 4.35 11.44 4.72
CA ASP A 154 4.17 10.02 4.98
C ASP A 154 2.72 9.69 5.28
N GLN A 155 2.18 8.69 4.57
CA GLN A 155 0.85 8.19 4.81
C GLN A 155 0.80 6.67 4.65
N ALA A 156 0.21 6.00 5.64
CA ALA A 156 -0.11 4.58 5.53
C ALA A 156 -1.35 4.36 4.64
N GLY A 157 -1.38 3.21 3.99
CA GLY A 157 -2.54 2.79 3.20
C GLY A 157 -2.41 1.33 2.75
N PRO A 158 -3.46 0.76 2.16
CA PRO A 158 -3.51 -0.62 1.73
C PRO A 158 -3.00 -0.83 0.32
N ILE A 159 -2.52 -2.06 0.06
CA ILE A 159 -2.44 -2.65 -1.27
C ILE A 159 -3.28 -3.93 -1.26
N ALA A 160 -4.14 -4.10 -2.27
CA ALA A 160 -5.03 -5.25 -2.42
C ALA A 160 -5.20 -5.62 -3.91
N ARG A 161 -5.90 -6.72 -4.20
CA ARG A 161 -6.13 -7.16 -5.59
C ARG A 161 -7.19 -6.35 -6.30
N ASP A 162 -8.18 -5.87 -5.57
CA ASP A 162 -9.27 -5.08 -6.11
C ASP A 162 -9.64 -3.88 -5.23
N VAL A 163 -10.50 -3.01 -5.75
CA VAL A 163 -10.91 -1.77 -5.10
C VAL A 163 -11.71 -2.02 -3.82
N ARG A 164 -12.53 -3.07 -3.79
CA ARG A 164 -13.36 -3.41 -2.62
C ARG A 164 -12.50 -3.85 -1.46
N ASP A 165 -11.56 -4.75 -1.70
CA ASP A 165 -10.60 -5.23 -0.70
C ASP A 165 -9.73 -4.08 -0.16
N ALA A 166 -9.29 -3.19 -1.06
CA ALA A 166 -8.54 -2.00 -0.65
C ALA A 166 -9.38 -1.04 0.20
N ALA A 167 -10.67 -0.87 -0.11
CA ALA A 167 -11.59 -0.05 0.66
C ALA A 167 -11.86 -0.62 2.07
N ILE A 168 -12.06 -1.93 2.18
CA ILE A 168 -12.21 -2.64 3.47
C ILE A 168 -10.95 -2.47 4.32
N LEU A 169 -9.77 -2.66 3.71
CA LEU A 169 -8.50 -2.50 4.40
C LEU A 169 -8.29 -1.06 4.89
N LEU A 170 -8.58 -0.09 4.04
CA LEU A 170 -8.45 1.32 4.41
C LEU A 170 -9.37 1.69 5.58
N LYS A 171 -10.60 1.17 5.59
CA LYS A 171 -11.54 1.39 6.69
C LYS A 171 -10.98 0.89 8.01
N SER A 172 -10.39 -0.29 8.02
CA SER A 172 -9.76 -0.88 9.20
C SER A 172 -8.51 -0.10 9.66
N MET A 173 -7.67 0.37 8.72
CA MET A 173 -6.43 1.09 9.02
C MET A 173 -6.66 2.51 9.51
N ALA A 174 -7.78 3.14 9.11
CA ALA A 174 -8.06 4.54 9.36
C ALA A 174 -8.66 4.76 10.76
N SER A 175 -8.10 5.71 11.51
CA SER A 175 -8.63 6.12 12.80
C SER A 175 -8.09 7.48 13.22
N VAL A 176 -8.74 8.08 14.19
CA VAL A 176 -8.13 9.16 15.00
C VAL A 176 -7.16 8.52 16.00
N ASP A 177 -6.05 9.19 16.25
CA ASP A 177 -5.03 8.71 17.19
C ASP A 177 -4.39 9.90 17.92
N ASP A 178 -4.58 9.97 19.23
CA ASP A 178 -3.99 11.01 20.09
C ASP A 178 -2.46 10.97 20.14
N LYS A 179 -1.84 9.87 19.72
CA LYS A 179 -0.38 9.72 19.62
C LYS A 179 0.22 10.35 18.36
N ASP A 180 -0.61 10.74 17.40
CA ASP A 180 -0.20 11.45 16.19
C ASP A 180 -0.97 12.76 16.06
N THR A 181 -0.31 13.87 16.35
CA THR A 181 -0.90 15.22 16.31
C THR A 181 -1.42 15.64 14.94
N THR A 182 -1.04 14.92 13.87
CA THR A 182 -1.55 15.14 12.52
C THR A 182 -2.75 14.27 12.17
N SER A 183 -3.11 13.35 13.07
CA SER A 183 -4.29 12.50 12.90
C SER A 183 -5.56 13.36 12.90
N VAL A 184 -6.39 13.19 11.87
CA VAL A 184 -7.56 14.05 11.65
C VAL A 184 -8.77 13.48 12.37
N ASP A 185 -9.34 14.27 13.30
CA ASP A 185 -10.58 13.91 13.99
C ASP A 185 -11.79 14.07 13.04
N ARG A 186 -12.01 13.03 12.25
CA ARG A 186 -13.18 12.91 11.36
C ARG A 186 -13.63 11.46 11.32
N THR A 187 -14.92 11.26 11.33
CA THR A 187 -15.54 9.95 11.13
C THR A 187 -14.92 9.23 9.92
N VAL A 188 -14.56 7.98 10.11
CA VAL A 188 -14.09 7.11 9.03
C VAL A 188 -15.30 6.70 8.19
N PRO A 189 -15.34 7.07 6.90
CA PRO A 189 -16.46 6.69 6.04
C PRO A 189 -16.51 5.19 5.80
N ASP A 190 -17.67 4.70 5.42
CA ASP A 190 -17.78 3.37 4.83
C ASP A 190 -17.32 3.43 3.37
N TYR A 191 -16.03 3.21 3.16
CA TYR A 191 -15.43 3.26 1.82
C TYR A 191 -15.99 2.17 0.92
N GLU A 192 -16.28 0.97 1.46
CA GLU A 192 -16.84 -0.13 0.69
C GLU A 192 -18.22 0.22 0.13
N ALA A 193 -19.05 0.92 0.90
CA ALA A 193 -20.37 1.36 0.44
C ALA A 193 -20.33 2.31 -0.77
N SER A 194 -19.16 2.84 -1.11
CA SER A 194 -18.98 3.69 -2.30
C SER A 194 -18.59 2.91 -3.55
N VAL A 195 -18.16 1.65 -3.41
CA VAL A 195 -17.74 0.81 -4.53
C VAL A 195 -18.93 0.45 -5.41
N GLY A 196 -18.79 0.67 -6.71
CA GLY A 196 -19.86 0.41 -7.69
C GLY A 196 -20.93 1.49 -7.79
N ARG A 197 -20.83 2.59 -7.05
CA ARG A 197 -21.73 3.73 -7.25
C ARG A 197 -21.45 4.42 -8.59
N SER A 198 -22.52 4.92 -9.23
CA SER A 198 -22.36 5.68 -10.46
C SER A 198 -21.53 6.94 -10.23
N VAL A 199 -20.57 7.16 -11.12
CA VAL A 199 -19.76 8.40 -11.18
C VAL A 199 -20.29 9.39 -12.23
N LYS A 200 -21.44 9.10 -12.83
CA LYS A 200 -22.06 9.97 -13.83
C LYS A 200 -22.30 11.37 -13.28
N GLY A 201 -21.82 12.37 -13.98
CA GLY A 201 -21.92 13.78 -13.57
C GLY A 201 -20.82 14.26 -12.62
N MET A 202 -19.90 13.41 -12.19
CA MET A 202 -18.70 13.86 -11.49
C MET A 202 -17.75 14.58 -12.44
N ARG A 203 -17.13 15.65 -11.96
CA ARG A 203 -16.07 16.35 -12.69
C ARG A 203 -14.72 15.78 -12.29
N ILE A 204 -13.99 15.24 -13.25
CA ILE A 204 -12.65 14.70 -13.06
C ILE A 204 -11.65 15.68 -13.66
N GLY A 205 -10.72 16.17 -12.82
CA GLY A 205 -9.64 17.04 -13.26
C GLY A 205 -8.39 16.24 -13.63
N ILE A 206 -7.75 16.61 -14.74
CA ILE A 206 -6.45 16.09 -15.15
C ILE A 206 -5.44 17.22 -14.98
N PRO A 207 -4.52 17.15 -13.96
CA PRO A 207 -3.51 18.17 -13.76
C PRO A 207 -2.54 18.25 -14.94
N ARG A 208 -2.25 19.46 -15.42
CA ARG A 208 -1.25 19.67 -16.49
C ARG A 208 0.14 19.23 -16.05
N GLU A 209 0.42 19.38 -14.76
CA GLU A 209 1.69 19.03 -14.12
C GLU A 209 2.00 17.53 -14.15
N TYR A 210 1.00 16.68 -14.43
CA TYR A 210 1.20 15.23 -14.59
C TYR A 210 1.69 14.83 -15.97
N ARG A 211 1.64 15.76 -16.93
CA ARG A 211 2.25 15.59 -18.25
C ARG A 211 3.66 16.15 -18.19
N VAL A 212 4.64 15.27 -18.26
CA VAL A 212 6.04 15.63 -18.23
C VAL A 212 6.68 15.50 -19.62
N ASP A 213 7.65 16.34 -19.92
CA ASP A 213 8.43 16.23 -21.14
C ASP A 213 9.14 14.87 -21.20
N GLY A 214 9.08 14.23 -22.36
CA GLY A 214 9.67 12.90 -22.56
C GLY A 214 8.80 11.73 -22.09
N MET A 215 7.52 11.97 -21.73
CA MET A 215 6.58 10.88 -21.49
C MET A 215 6.46 10.01 -22.76
N PRO A 216 6.60 8.66 -22.66
CA PRO A 216 6.41 7.78 -23.79
C PRO A 216 5.01 7.92 -24.40
N GLU A 217 4.92 7.93 -25.72
CA GLU A 217 3.63 8.07 -26.44
C GLU A 217 2.62 6.99 -26.04
N GLU A 218 3.08 5.78 -25.77
CA GLU A 218 2.23 4.67 -25.28
C GLU A 218 1.58 5.00 -23.93
N ILE A 219 2.31 5.65 -23.01
CA ILE A 219 1.78 6.07 -21.71
C ILE A 219 0.75 7.20 -21.90
N GLU A 220 1.05 8.17 -22.77
CA GLU A 220 0.11 9.26 -23.08
C GLU A 220 -1.19 8.71 -23.71
N ALA A 221 -1.08 7.74 -24.62
CA ALA A 221 -2.23 7.08 -25.23
C ALA A 221 -3.11 6.35 -24.20
N LEU A 222 -2.50 5.63 -23.25
CA LEU A 222 -3.21 4.97 -22.15
C LEU A 222 -3.91 6.00 -21.25
N TRP A 223 -3.27 7.12 -20.96
CA TRP A 223 -3.86 8.22 -20.21
C TRP A 223 -5.11 8.78 -20.89
N GLN A 224 -5.03 9.04 -22.20
CA GLN A 224 -6.16 9.52 -22.99
C GLN A 224 -7.29 8.48 -23.03
N GLN A 225 -6.98 7.22 -23.24
CA GLN A 225 -7.96 6.14 -23.25
C GLN A 225 -8.70 6.03 -21.92
N LEU A 226 -7.97 6.06 -20.80
CA LEU A 226 -8.58 6.01 -19.47
C LEU A 226 -9.47 7.23 -19.19
N SER A 227 -9.06 8.43 -19.59
CA SER A 227 -9.88 9.63 -19.42
C SER A 227 -11.16 9.57 -20.23
N LEU A 228 -11.13 8.99 -21.43
CA LEU A 228 -12.32 8.83 -22.29
C LEU A 228 -13.33 7.80 -21.76
N ILE A 229 -12.86 6.76 -21.05
CA ILE A 229 -13.74 5.74 -20.47
C ILE A 229 -14.56 6.30 -19.30
N HIS A 230 -14.05 7.32 -18.59
CA HIS A 230 -14.66 7.85 -17.37
C HIS A 230 -15.36 9.21 -17.57
N ILE A 231 -15.25 9.81 -18.73
CA ILE A 231 -15.90 11.05 -19.12
C ILE A 231 -17.05 10.77 -20.11
#